data_eed89e91f76055d41d160721b8f7c7f6
#
_entry.id   eed89e91f76055d41d160721b8f7c7f6
#
_cell.length_a   1.000
_cell.length_b   1.000
_cell.length_c   1.000
_cell.angle_alpha   90.00
_cell.angle_beta   90.00
_cell.angle_gamma   90.00
#
_symmetry.space_group_name_H-M   'P 1'
#
loop_
_entity.id
_entity.type
_entity.pdbx_description
1 polymer ?
#
loop_
_entity_poly.entity_id
_entity_poly.type
_entity_poly.pdbx_seq_one_letter_code
_entity_poly.pdbx_strand_id
1 'polypeptide(L)'
;MKVRQLFLLSIMLLAACTTAPTATPQPETESTSTPEATETEAAIAATEESVPTPRPTLGPDEWMTLPVVPEVTDTAREIYARGQELGRDPKHFSKVGDCQTNTGFYLVDFDNEDAYGLGEYAYLQDTIDYYEGSFSRTSLAMRDGYNVAAILTPLRADPKQCEKNENPIACEFRLHNPSIAIISLETNFSDRPADDYGKYMRQIIEYSIEQGVVPILATKGDNLEGDHSINAEIAEIAVEYDIPLWNLWAALQPLPNQGHSTELNDGFHLSFSRNFFDKPKNMLSGWPWRNLTALQALDSVRRGLQEQ
;
A
#
# COMPACT_ATOMS: atom_id res chain seq x y z
N MET A 1 22.27 -52.86 -21.59
CA MET A 1 21.29 -52.77 -22.69
C MET A 1 21.06 -51.29 -22.99
N LYS A 2 21.50 -50.83 -24.18
CA LYS A 2 21.39 -49.43 -24.65
C LYS A 2 20.11 -49.34 -25.47
N VAL A 3 19.22 -48.41 -25.15
CA VAL A 3 18.09 -48.04 -26.01
C VAL A 3 18.32 -46.58 -26.47
N ARG A 4 18.55 -46.43 -27.75
CA ARG A 4 18.60 -45.15 -28.48
C ARG A 4 17.17 -44.74 -28.79
N GLN A 5 16.80 -43.50 -28.50
CA GLN A 5 15.60 -42.89 -29.08
C GLN A 5 15.97 -41.83 -30.11
N LEU A 6 15.31 -41.97 -31.24
CA LEU A 6 15.43 -41.15 -32.44
C LEU A 6 14.77 -39.79 -32.25
N PHE A 7 15.48 -38.73 -32.69
CA PHE A 7 14.89 -37.38 -32.91
C PHE A 7 14.23 -37.38 -34.32
N LEU A 8 12.95 -37.06 -34.35
CA LEU A 8 12.23 -36.70 -35.59
C LEU A 8 12.10 -35.17 -35.64
N LEU A 9 12.74 -34.59 -36.64
CA LEU A 9 12.73 -33.17 -36.99
C LEU A 9 11.57 -32.94 -37.96
N SER A 10 10.55 -32.19 -37.54
CA SER A 10 9.48 -31.70 -38.41
C SER A 10 9.73 -30.27 -38.83
N ILE A 11 10.03 -30.08 -40.07
CA ILE A 11 10.13 -28.77 -40.73
C ILE A 11 8.73 -28.37 -41.18
N MET A 12 8.21 -27.24 -40.72
CA MET A 12 7.04 -26.60 -41.29
C MET A 12 7.42 -25.34 -42.09
N LEU A 13 6.99 -25.34 -43.32
CA LEU A 13 7.19 -24.25 -44.30
C LEU A 13 6.32 -23.03 -43.94
N LEU A 14 6.94 -21.86 -44.02
CA LEU A 14 6.25 -20.57 -44.04
C LEU A 14 5.69 -20.28 -45.44
N ALA A 15 4.39 -20.00 -45.54
CA ALA A 15 3.80 -19.38 -46.73
C ALA A 15 3.45 -17.92 -46.38
N ALA A 16 4.15 -16.98 -47.03
CA ALA A 16 3.86 -15.55 -46.96
C ALA A 16 2.79 -15.18 -48.00
N CYS A 17 1.68 -14.57 -47.54
CA CYS A 17 0.76 -13.89 -48.44
C CYS A 17 0.87 -12.38 -48.21
N THR A 18 1.36 -11.68 -49.20
CA THR A 18 1.35 -10.22 -49.34
C THR A 18 0.03 -9.78 -49.97
N THR A 19 -0.71 -8.89 -49.34
CA THR A 19 -1.81 -8.17 -49.96
C THR A 19 -1.54 -6.65 -49.87
N ALA A 20 -1.61 -5.96 -51.02
CA ALA A 20 -1.43 -4.55 -51.19
C ALA A 20 -2.65 -3.74 -50.76
N PRO A 21 -2.50 -2.46 -50.37
CA PRO A 21 -3.60 -1.62 -49.94
C PRO A 21 -4.35 -1.01 -51.14
N THR A 22 -5.69 -1.10 -51.13
CA THR A 22 -6.59 -0.44 -52.07
C THR A 22 -6.91 0.96 -51.53
N ALA A 23 -6.77 1.96 -52.42
CA ALA A 23 -7.12 3.35 -52.15
C ALA A 23 -8.63 3.57 -52.17
N THR A 24 -9.17 4.28 -51.19
CA THR A 24 -10.55 4.74 -51.11
C THR A 24 -10.66 6.20 -51.60
N PRO A 25 -11.64 6.58 -52.41
CA PRO A 25 -11.79 7.92 -52.91
C PRO A 25 -12.45 8.86 -51.89
N GLN A 26 -12.04 10.11 -51.95
CA GLN A 26 -12.49 11.24 -51.15
C GLN A 26 -13.86 11.78 -51.71
N PRO A 27 -14.84 12.11 -50.87
CA PRO A 27 -16.03 12.84 -51.36
C PRO A 27 -15.80 14.34 -51.35
N GLU A 28 -16.38 14.96 -52.41
CA GLU A 28 -16.37 16.39 -52.66
C GLU A 28 -17.23 17.18 -51.65
N THR A 29 -16.77 18.40 -51.40
CA THR A 29 -17.42 19.44 -50.59
C THR A 29 -18.58 20.07 -51.34
N GLU A 30 -19.79 19.96 -50.84
CA GLU A 30 -20.91 20.85 -51.21
C GLU A 30 -21.06 21.97 -50.17
N SER A 31 -21.06 23.19 -50.73
CA SER A 31 -21.27 24.46 -50.04
C SER A 31 -22.76 24.71 -49.92
N THR A 32 -23.31 24.85 -48.71
CA THR A 32 -24.67 25.36 -48.54
C THR A 32 -24.71 26.45 -47.46
N SER A 33 -25.39 27.49 -47.83
CA SER A 33 -25.60 28.81 -47.24
C SER A 33 -26.13 28.81 -45.79
N THR A 34 -25.60 29.80 -45.05
CA THR A 34 -25.99 30.29 -43.73
C THR A 34 -27.45 30.77 -43.67
N PRO A 35 -28.15 30.54 -42.57
CA PRO A 35 -29.10 31.49 -42.02
C PRO A 35 -28.58 32.13 -40.72
N GLU A 36 -28.74 33.42 -40.72
CA GLU A 36 -28.56 34.37 -39.65
C GLU A 36 -29.34 33.96 -38.40
N ALA A 37 -28.65 33.76 -37.27
CA ALA A 37 -29.24 33.48 -35.96
C ALA A 37 -28.94 34.61 -34.99
N THR A 38 -29.98 35.15 -34.47
CA THR A 38 -30.15 36.16 -33.45
C THR A 38 -29.30 35.88 -32.21
N GLU A 39 -28.50 36.89 -31.83
CA GLU A 39 -27.75 36.87 -30.56
C GLU A 39 -28.73 36.93 -29.38
N THR A 40 -28.72 35.84 -28.61
CA THR A 40 -29.24 35.87 -27.24
C THR A 40 -28.01 35.78 -26.29
N GLU A 41 -27.70 36.92 -25.70
CA GLU A 41 -26.66 37.06 -24.67
C GLU A 41 -27.04 36.24 -23.43
N ALA A 42 -26.52 35.00 -23.33
CA ALA A 42 -26.57 34.23 -22.09
C ALA A 42 -25.30 34.57 -21.28
N ALA A 43 -25.50 35.27 -20.17
CA ALA A 43 -24.42 35.56 -19.20
C ALA A 43 -23.83 34.24 -18.72
N ILE A 44 -22.64 33.90 -19.20
CA ILE A 44 -21.82 32.81 -18.67
C ILE A 44 -21.28 33.33 -17.33
N ALA A 45 -21.85 32.82 -16.21
CA ALA A 45 -21.24 32.95 -14.90
C ALA A 45 -19.85 32.25 -14.98
N ALA A 46 -18.80 33.03 -14.89
CA ALA A 46 -17.44 32.52 -14.75
C ALA A 46 -17.39 31.73 -13.43
N THR A 47 -17.35 30.43 -13.52
CA THR A 47 -16.95 29.57 -12.42
C THR A 47 -15.50 29.94 -12.14
N GLU A 48 -15.22 30.55 -11.00
CA GLU A 48 -13.85 30.76 -10.53
C GLU A 48 -13.19 29.38 -10.43
N GLU A 49 -12.29 29.09 -11.34
CA GLU A 49 -11.41 27.94 -11.29
C GLU A 49 -10.55 28.13 -10.02
N SER A 50 -10.85 27.36 -8.98
CA SER A 50 -10.08 27.39 -7.74
C SER A 50 -8.63 27.05 -8.10
N VAL A 51 -7.72 28.00 -7.92
CA VAL A 51 -6.27 27.78 -8.04
C VAL A 51 -5.93 26.67 -7.05
N PRO A 52 -5.39 25.52 -7.48
CA PRO A 52 -5.04 24.46 -6.57
C PRO A 52 -4.05 25.00 -5.54
N THR A 53 -4.38 24.90 -4.27
CA THR A 53 -3.47 25.22 -3.17
C THR A 53 -2.21 24.37 -3.34
N PRO A 54 -1.00 24.97 -3.31
CA PRO A 54 0.22 24.20 -3.40
C PRO A 54 0.22 23.10 -2.33
N ARG A 55 0.40 21.84 -2.73
CA ARG A 55 0.52 20.73 -1.78
C ARG A 55 1.77 20.95 -0.94
N PRO A 56 1.73 20.69 0.38
CA PRO A 56 2.93 20.75 1.19
C PRO A 56 3.95 19.75 0.65
N THR A 57 5.20 20.15 0.57
CA THR A 57 6.34 19.31 0.20
C THR A 57 7.28 19.22 1.38
N LEU A 58 7.83 18.05 1.64
CA LEU A 58 8.83 17.84 2.69
C LEU A 58 10.22 18.27 2.21
N GLY A 59 11.03 18.82 3.13
CA GLY A 59 12.47 18.89 2.90
C GLY A 59 13.11 17.49 2.81
N PRO A 60 14.29 17.33 2.17
CA PRO A 60 14.87 16.02 1.86
C PRO A 60 14.97 15.03 3.02
N ASP A 61 15.26 15.51 4.23
CA ASP A 61 15.44 14.71 5.44
C ASP A 61 14.36 14.97 6.52
N GLU A 62 13.39 15.81 6.23
CA GLU A 62 12.35 16.20 7.19
C GLU A 62 11.50 15.01 7.63
N TRP A 63 11.29 14.05 6.75
CA TRP A 63 10.56 12.81 7.03
C TRP A 63 11.17 11.99 8.17
N MET A 64 12.50 12.08 8.38
CA MET A 64 13.21 11.36 9.45
C MET A 64 12.75 11.79 10.85
N THR A 65 12.23 13.01 10.98
CA THR A 65 11.78 13.61 12.23
C THR A 65 10.27 13.59 12.42
N LEU A 66 9.52 13.08 11.46
CA LEU A 66 8.08 12.92 11.60
C LEU A 66 7.75 11.93 12.73
N PRO A 67 6.63 12.12 13.43
CA PRO A 67 6.22 11.23 14.52
C PRO A 67 6.17 9.76 14.10
N VAL A 68 6.55 8.86 15.02
CA VAL A 68 6.45 7.41 14.82
C VAL A 68 4.99 7.00 14.68
N VAL A 69 4.13 7.52 15.54
CA VAL A 69 2.69 7.23 15.55
C VAL A 69 1.97 8.40 14.89
N PRO A 70 1.18 8.15 13.84
CA PRO A 70 0.48 9.21 13.12
C PRO A 70 -0.68 9.79 13.95
N GLU A 71 -1.01 11.04 13.67
CA GLU A 71 -2.31 11.62 14.01
C GLU A 71 -3.30 11.39 12.86
N VAL A 72 -4.59 11.41 13.18
CA VAL A 72 -5.64 11.30 12.17
C VAL A 72 -5.88 12.65 11.52
N THR A 73 -5.83 12.67 10.19
CA THR A 73 -6.11 13.85 9.38
C THR A 73 -7.61 14.00 9.08
N ASP A 74 -8.02 15.17 8.63
CA ASP A 74 -9.42 15.37 8.20
C ASP A 74 -9.71 14.54 6.93
N THR A 75 -8.75 14.42 6.03
CA THR A 75 -8.82 13.55 4.85
C THR A 75 -9.04 12.08 5.24
N ALA A 76 -8.34 11.59 6.26
CA ALA A 76 -8.57 10.22 6.75
C ALA A 76 -10.00 10.03 7.29
N ARG A 77 -10.57 11.02 7.96
CA ARG A 77 -11.97 11.00 8.41
C ARG A 77 -12.97 10.98 7.26
N GLU A 78 -12.73 11.77 6.21
CA GLU A 78 -13.55 11.78 4.99
C GLU A 78 -13.52 10.43 4.27
N ILE A 79 -12.33 9.82 4.13
CA ILE A 79 -12.17 8.48 3.56
C ILE A 79 -12.96 7.46 4.37
N TYR A 80 -12.84 7.50 5.70
CA TYR A 80 -13.55 6.58 6.59
C TYR A 80 -15.08 6.74 6.49
N ALA A 81 -15.58 7.98 6.52
CA ALA A 81 -17.00 8.27 6.38
C ALA A 81 -17.56 7.70 5.06
N ARG A 82 -16.86 7.95 3.96
CA ARG A 82 -17.17 7.33 2.66
C ARG A 82 -17.15 5.80 2.72
N GLY A 83 -16.19 5.22 3.43
CA GLY A 83 -16.12 3.78 3.64
C GLY A 83 -17.35 3.21 4.34
N GLN A 84 -17.85 3.91 5.37
CA GLN A 84 -19.08 3.51 6.05
C GLN A 84 -20.30 3.58 5.11
N GLU A 85 -20.39 4.59 4.24
CA GLU A 85 -21.44 4.67 3.20
C GLU A 85 -21.35 3.53 2.20
N LEU A 86 -20.14 3.07 1.88
CA LEU A 86 -19.88 1.92 1.01
C LEU A 86 -20.06 0.56 1.70
N GLY A 87 -20.33 0.55 3.03
CA GLY A 87 -20.54 -0.67 3.81
C GLY A 87 -19.25 -1.38 4.22
N ARG A 88 -18.14 -0.63 4.39
CA ARG A 88 -16.90 -1.18 4.98
C ARG A 88 -17.12 -1.59 6.42
N ASP A 89 -16.52 -2.71 6.81
CA ASP A 89 -16.62 -3.17 8.20
C ASP A 89 -15.65 -2.37 9.08
N PRO A 90 -16.14 -1.57 10.04
CA PRO A 90 -15.28 -0.78 10.92
C PRO A 90 -14.37 -1.62 11.80
N LYS A 91 -14.70 -2.90 12.02
CA LYS A 91 -13.94 -3.83 12.85
C LYS A 91 -12.90 -4.65 12.08
N HIS A 92 -12.75 -4.40 10.79
CA HIS A 92 -11.74 -5.07 9.99
C HIS A 92 -10.63 -4.11 9.56
N PHE A 93 -9.38 -4.57 9.71
CA PHE A 93 -8.25 -3.96 9.03
C PHE A 93 -7.52 -4.99 8.17
N SER A 94 -6.85 -4.54 7.11
CA SER A 94 -6.03 -5.39 6.25
C SER A 94 -4.55 -5.04 6.36
N LYS A 95 -3.72 -6.08 6.24
CA LYS A 95 -2.27 -5.95 6.05
C LYS A 95 -1.99 -6.03 4.57
N VAL A 96 -1.29 -5.03 4.02
CA VAL A 96 -0.88 -4.95 2.61
C VAL A 96 0.64 -4.88 2.58
N GLY A 97 1.30 -5.91 1.99
CA GLY A 97 2.74 -5.94 2.12
C GLY A 97 3.47 -7.08 1.43
N ASP A 98 4.77 -7.08 1.64
CA ASP A 98 5.74 -8.04 1.13
C ASP A 98 6.15 -9.11 2.16
N CYS A 99 7.37 -9.65 2.07
CA CYS A 99 7.89 -10.66 2.98
C CYS A 99 8.00 -10.18 4.42
N GLN A 100 8.26 -8.90 4.68
CA GLN A 100 8.30 -8.34 6.03
C GLN A 100 6.91 -8.25 6.67
N THR A 101 5.86 -8.29 5.86
CA THR A 101 4.46 -8.30 6.30
C THR A 101 3.89 -9.72 6.32
N ASN A 102 4.30 -10.57 5.35
CA ASN A 102 3.88 -11.97 5.23
C ASN A 102 4.74 -12.90 6.10
N THR A 103 4.77 -12.67 7.40
CA THR A 103 5.54 -13.46 8.35
C THR A 103 4.69 -13.81 9.56
N GLY A 104 4.99 -14.93 10.21
CA GLY A 104 4.41 -15.30 11.49
C GLY A 104 4.81 -14.37 12.66
N PHE A 105 5.56 -13.32 12.41
CA PHE A 105 6.02 -12.37 13.44
C PHE A 105 5.27 -11.03 13.40
N TYR A 106 4.61 -10.68 12.27
CA TYR A 106 3.98 -9.38 12.10
C TYR A 106 2.53 -9.38 12.57
N LEU A 107 2.30 -8.79 13.74
CA LEU A 107 1.00 -8.58 14.39
C LEU A 107 0.23 -9.85 14.78
N VAL A 108 0.64 -11.03 14.31
CA VAL A 108 -0.14 -12.28 14.45
C VAL A 108 -0.41 -12.70 15.90
N ASP A 109 0.48 -12.33 16.82
CA ASP A 109 0.37 -12.66 18.24
C ASP A 109 -0.83 -12.02 18.92
N PHE A 110 -1.35 -10.89 18.41
CA PHE A 110 -2.43 -10.14 19.07
C PHE A 110 -3.81 -10.81 19.01
N ASP A 111 -3.98 -11.86 18.22
CA ASP A 111 -5.17 -12.72 18.31
C ASP A 111 -4.97 -13.92 19.30
N ASN A 112 -3.89 -13.93 20.09
CA ASN A 112 -3.59 -14.96 21.08
C ASN A 112 -3.07 -14.34 22.38
N GLU A 113 -3.91 -14.24 23.38
CA GLU A 113 -3.62 -13.58 24.68
C GLU A 113 -2.35 -14.12 25.38
N ASP A 114 -1.96 -15.38 25.13
CA ASP A 114 -0.77 -16.01 25.73
C ASP A 114 0.53 -15.63 24.98
N ALA A 115 0.44 -14.97 23.81
CA ALA A 115 1.57 -14.70 22.93
C ALA A 115 2.17 -13.31 23.11
N TYR A 116 1.51 -12.38 23.80
CA TYR A 116 1.97 -11.01 24.02
C TYR A 116 1.81 -10.54 25.46
N GLY A 117 2.44 -9.43 25.80
CA GLY A 117 2.28 -8.75 27.08
C GLY A 117 2.48 -7.25 26.91
N LEU A 118 1.42 -6.47 27.11
CA LEU A 118 1.40 -5.04 26.81
C LEU A 118 2.18 -4.18 27.82
N GLY A 119 2.27 -4.61 29.10
CA GLY A 119 2.94 -3.82 30.13
C GLY A 119 2.32 -2.42 30.28
N GLU A 120 3.13 -1.38 30.16
CA GLU A 120 2.67 0.02 30.22
C GLU A 120 1.75 0.43 29.06
N TYR A 121 1.72 -0.35 27.98
CA TYR A 121 0.87 -0.14 26.80
C TYR A 121 -0.49 -0.83 26.92
N ALA A 122 -0.96 -1.14 28.14
CA ALA A 122 -2.24 -1.84 28.38
C ALA A 122 -3.46 -1.15 27.76
N TYR A 123 -3.38 0.16 27.50
CA TYR A 123 -4.43 0.91 26.80
C TYR A 123 -4.69 0.43 25.36
N LEU A 124 -3.74 -0.31 24.76
CA LEU A 124 -3.87 -0.89 23.41
C LEU A 124 -4.79 -2.12 23.36
N GLN A 125 -5.16 -2.69 24.54
CA GLN A 125 -6.05 -3.85 24.57
C GLN A 125 -7.38 -3.59 23.88
N ASP A 126 -7.95 -2.39 24.08
CA ASP A 126 -9.21 -2.01 23.42
C ASP A 126 -9.13 -2.09 21.88
N THR A 127 -7.96 -1.81 21.30
CA THR A 127 -7.76 -1.91 19.85
C THR A 127 -7.54 -3.33 19.39
N ILE A 128 -6.87 -4.14 20.20
CA ILE A 128 -6.73 -5.59 19.95
C ILE A 128 -8.12 -6.24 19.93
N ASP A 129 -8.93 -6.00 20.97
CA ASP A 129 -10.28 -6.56 21.07
C ASP A 129 -11.20 -6.07 19.94
N TYR A 130 -11.04 -4.81 19.53
CA TYR A 130 -11.85 -4.21 18.46
C TYR A 130 -11.61 -4.87 17.09
N TYR A 131 -10.36 -5.27 16.80
CA TYR A 131 -9.95 -5.88 15.53
C TYR A 131 -9.66 -7.38 15.63
N GLU A 132 -10.21 -8.04 16.65
CA GLU A 132 -10.04 -9.49 16.85
C GLU A 132 -10.29 -10.26 15.55
N GLY A 133 -9.38 -11.21 15.23
CA GLY A 133 -9.41 -12.01 14.02
C GLY A 133 -8.77 -11.36 12.77
N SER A 134 -8.45 -10.06 12.80
CA SER A 134 -7.72 -9.40 11.70
C SER A 134 -6.20 -9.54 11.83
N PHE A 135 -5.67 -9.72 13.05
CA PHE A 135 -4.24 -9.75 13.31
C PHE A 135 -3.55 -11.02 12.78
N SER A 136 -4.09 -12.19 13.09
CA SER A 136 -3.52 -13.48 12.65
C SER A 136 -3.87 -13.86 11.22
N ARG A 137 -4.87 -13.20 10.63
CA ARG A 137 -5.35 -13.50 9.30
C ARG A 137 -4.27 -13.23 8.23
N THR A 138 -4.14 -14.14 7.27
CA THR A 138 -3.32 -13.92 6.07
C THR A 138 -4.11 -13.13 5.03
N SER A 139 -3.66 -11.92 4.73
CA SER A 139 -4.25 -11.08 3.70
C SER A 139 -3.91 -11.60 2.29
N LEU A 140 -4.84 -11.45 1.34
CA LEU A 140 -4.60 -11.73 -0.08
C LEU A 140 -3.72 -10.65 -0.75
N ALA A 141 -3.60 -9.50 -0.10
CA ALA A 141 -2.72 -8.40 -0.49
C ALA A 141 -1.33 -8.47 0.19
N MET A 142 -0.93 -9.62 0.71
CA MET A 142 0.29 -9.84 1.46
C MET A 142 0.96 -11.13 0.99
N ARG A 143 2.21 -11.05 0.49
CA ARG A 143 2.93 -12.22 -0.01
C ARG A 143 4.42 -11.96 -0.17
N ASP A 144 5.23 -12.99 0.04
CA ASP A 144 6.67 -12.95 -0.27
C ASP A 144 6.90 -12.60 -1.74
N GLY A 145 7.81 -11.67 -1.97
CA GLY A 145 8.13 -11.18 -3.31
C GLY A 145 7.10 -10.21 -3.91
N TYR A 146 6.10 -9.77 -3.15
CA TYR A 146 5.28 -8.63 -3.55
C TYR A 146 6.09 -7.34 -3.48
N ASN A 147 5.70 -6.41 -4.33
CA ASN A 147 6.12 -5.02 -4.34
C ASN A 147 4.95 -4.17 -4.87
N VAL A 148 5.13 -2.86 -4.89
CA VAL A 148 4.09 -1.90 -5.32
C VAL A 148 3.50 -2.18 -6.71
N ALA A 149 4.28 -2.73 -7.65
CA ALA A 149 3.79 -3.08 -8.98
C ALA A 149 3.07 -4.45 -8.99
N ALA A 150 3.57 -5.41 -8.20
CA ALA A 150 3.04 -6.77 -8.16
C ALA A 150 1.62 -6.82 -7.60
N ILE A 151 1.32 -5.99 -6.59
CA ILE A 151 0.01 -5.97 -5.92
C ILE A 151 -1.11 -5.42 -6.81
N LEU A 152 -0.76 -4.64 -7.82
CA LEU A 152 -1.69 -4.10 -8.83
C LEU A 152 -1.88 -5.04 -10.03
N THR A 153 -1.19 -6.18 -10.06
CA THR A 153 -1.17 -7.08 -11.22
C THR A 153 -2.10 -8.27 -11.00
N PRO A 154 -3.16 -8.46 -11.81
CA PRO A 154 -4.09 -9.60 -11.69
C PRO A 154 -3.43 -10.97 -11.76
N LEU A 155 -2.28 -11.09 -12.47
CA LEU A 155 -1.50 -12.33 -12.56
C LEU A 155 -0.92 -12.79 -11.21
N ARG A 156 -0.88 -11.93 -10.22
CA ARG A 156 -0.37 -12.21 -8.86
C ARG A 156 -1.48 -12.56 -7.86
N ALA A 157 -2.74 -12.31 -8.21
CA ALA A 157 -3.87 -12.66 -7.38
C ALA A 157 -4.04 -14.18 -7.22
N ASP A 158 -4.64 -14.61 -6.11
CA ASP A 158 -4.95 -16.03 -5.89
C ASP A 158 -6.14 -16.45 -6.76
N PRO A 159 -5.95 -17.31 -7.78
CA PRO A 159 -7.03 -17.68 -8.71
C PRO A 159 -8.14 -18.52 -8.08
N LYS A 160 -7.97 -18.96 -6.81
CA LYS A 160 -8.98 -19.73 -6.08
C LYS A 160 -9.97 -18.85 -5.33
N GLN A 161 -9.58 -17.62 -5.01
CA GLN A 161 -10.35 -16.69 -4.18
C GLN A 161 -10.72 -15.40 -4.91
N CYS A 162 -9.83 -14.94 -5.81
CA CYS A 162 -9.98 -13.69 -6.52
C CYS A 162 -10.76 -13.88 -7.82
N GLU A 163 -11.51 -12.87 -8.20
CA GLU A 163 -12.25 -12.85 -9.45
C GLU A 163 -11.32 -12.70 -10.66
N LYS A 164 -11.85 -13.01 -11.84
CA LYS A 164 -11.09 -12.87 -13.08
C LYS A 164 -10.70 -11.40 -13.31
N ASN A 165 -9.44 -11.15 -13.55
CA ASN A 165 -8.83 -9.83 -13.73
C ASN A 165 -8.79 -8.94 -12.47
N GLU A 166 -9.12 -9.48 -11.32
CA GLU A 166 -8.97 -8.81 -10.03
C GLU A 166 -7.50 -8.88 -9.58
N ASN A 167 -6.95 -7.76 -9.13
CA ASN A 167 -5.60 -7.74 -8.56
C ASN A 167 -5.63 -8.07 -7.05
N PRO A 168 -4.48 -8.36 -6.42
CA PRO A 168 -4.43 -8.76 -5.01
C PRO A 168 -5.10 -7.79 -4.04
N ILE A 169 -4.91 -6.47 -4.17
CA ILE A 169 -5.50 -5.50 -3.25
C ILE A 169 -7.02 -5.38 -3.43
N ALA A 170 -7.51 -5.43 -4.65
CA ALA A 170 -8.94 -5.41 -4.93
C ALA A 170 -9.63 -6.67 -4.35
N CYS A 171 -9.02 -7.84 -4.54
CA CYS A 171 -9.48 -9.10 -3.99
C CYS A 171 -9.54 -9.07 -2.46
N GLU A 172 -8.51 -8.55 -1.82
CA GLU A 172 -8.45 -8.39 -0.37
C GLU A 172 -9.58 -7.49 0.13
N PHE A 173 -9.74 -6.30 -0.47
CA PHE A 173 -10.73 -5.34 -0.03
C PHE A 173 -12.17 -5.81 -0.28
N ARG A 174 -12.41 -6.60 -1.32
CA ARG A 174 -13.71 -7.22 -1.56
C ARG A 174 -14.04 -8.31 -0.55
N LEU A 175 -13.08 -9.18 -0.24
CA LEU A 175 -13.33 -10.38 0.59
C LEU A 175 -13.28 -10.09 2.08
N HIS A 176 -12.30 -9.28 2.53
CA HIS A 176 -12.17 -8.95 3.94
C HIS A 176 -12.96 -7.70 4.34
N ASN A 177 -13.27 -6.84 3.39
CA ASN A 177 -14.07 -5.63 3.56
C ASN A 177 -13.52 -4.68 4.66
N PRO A 178 -12.22 -4.35 4.69
CA PRO A 178 -11.63 -3.58 5.76
C PRO A 178 -12.03 -2.09 5.70
N SER A 179 -11.99 -1.41 6.86
CA SER A 179 -12.10 0.05 6.96
C SER A 179 -10.72 0.74 6.96
N ILE A 180 -9.67 0.01 7.33
CA ILE A 180 -8.28 0.48 7.40
C ILE A 180 -7.37 -0.53 6.72
N ALA A 181 -6.31 -0.04 6.05
CA ALA A 181 -5.23 -0.88 5.52
C ALA A 181 -3.87 -0.35 5.98
N ILE A 182 -3.06 -1.20 6.63
CA ILE A 182 -1.65 -0.91 6.90
C ILE A 182 -0.84 -1.36 5.68
N ILE A 183 -0.17 -0.41 5.02
CA ILE A 183 0.54 -0.62 3.75
C ILE A 183 2.04 -0.52 3.99
N SER A 184 2.75 -1.62 3.71
CA SER A 184 4.19 -1.81 3.91
C SER A 184 4.73 -2.68 2.77
N LEU A 185 5.08 -2.05 1.62
CA LEU A 185 5.43 -2.69 0.33
C LEU A 185 6.75 -2.15 -0.23
N GLU A 186 7.77 -2.06 0.58
CA GLU A 186 8.97 -1.29 0.31
C GLU A 186 10.22 -2.11 -0.04
N THR A 187 10.37 -3.31 0.53
CA THR A 187 11.64 -4.05 0.51
C THR A 187 12.04 -4.53 -0.89
N ASN A 188 11.08 -5.01 -1.69
CA ASN A 188 11.36 -5.63 -2.99
C ASN A 188 11.38 -4.61 -4.15
N PHE A 189 11.77 -3.37 -3.92
CA PHE A 189 11.85 -2.32 -4.95
C PHE A 189 13.13 -1.48 -4.87
N SER A 190 14.05 -1.80 -3.95
CA SER A 190 15.27 -1.03 -3.65
C SER A 190 16.30 -0.97 -4.80
N ASP A 191 16.15 -1.78 -5.84
CA ASP A 191 16.98 -1.78 -7.04
C ASP A 191 16.45 -0.84 -8.16
N ARG A 192 15.41 -0.03 -7.87
CA ARG A 192 14.73 0.83 -8.82
C ARG A 192 14.62 2.26 -8.30
N PRO A 193 14.45 3.26 -9.21
CA PRO A 193 14.24 4.64 -8.81
C PRO A 193 13.01 4.81 -7.90
N ALA A 194 13.13 5.67 -6.89
CA ALA A 194 12.04 5.98 -5.97
C ALA A 194 10.82 6.58 -6.70
N ASP A 195 11.01 7.37 -7.74
CA ASP A 195 9.93 7.88 -8.59
C ASP A 195 9.08 6.76 -9.21
N ASP A 196 9.71 5.64 -9.60
CA ASP A 196 8.96 4.50 -10.14
C ASP A 196 8.19 3.77 -9.03
N TYR A 197 8.75 3.69 -7.83
CA TYR A 197 8.03 3.23 -6.64
C TYR A 197 6.81 4.11 -6.37
N GLY A 198 7.00 5.43 -6.34
CA GLY A 198 5.96 6.42 -6.07
C GLY A 198 4.79 6.36 -7.04
N LYS A 199 5.05 6.15 -8.35
CA LYS A 199 3.99 5.98 -9.35
C LYS A 199 3.03 4.84 -9.05
N TYR A 200 3.55 3.70 -8.59
CA TYR A 200 2.72 2.55 -8.23
C TYR A 200 2.06 2.72 -6.86
N MET A 201 2.78 3.29 -5.89
CA MET A 201 2.23 3.52 -4.56
C MET A 201 1.04 4.50 -4.62
N ARG A 202 1.12 5.56 -5.41
CA ARG A 202 -0.02 6.49 -5.62
C ARG A 202 -1.26 5.75 -6.14
N GLN A 203 -1.12 4.83 -7.08
CA GLN A 203 -2.25 4.02 -7.56
C GLN A 203 -2.86 3.14 -6.45
N ILE A 204 -2.02 2.61 -5.54
CA ILE A 204 -2.50 1.83 -4.39
C ILE A 204 -3.28 2.74 -3.42
N ILE A 205 -2.76 3.94 -3.14
CA ILE A 205 -3.39 4.92 -2.26
C ILE A 205 -4.70 5.42 -2.87
N GLU A 206 -4.69 5.84 -4.13
CA GLU A 206 -5.89 6.30 -4.85
C GLU A 206 -6.98 5.23 -4.85
N TYR A 207 -6.61 3.99 -5.14
CA TYR A 207 -7.54 2.87 -5.07
C TYR A 207 -8.11 2.68 -3.65
N SER A 208 -7.27 2.76 -2.62
CA SER A 208 -7.72 2.63 -1.22
C SER A 208 -8.72 3.74 -0.85
N ILE A 209 -8.42 4.99 -1.23
CA ILE A 209 -9.28 6.15 -1.03
C ILE A 209 -10.62 5.98 -1.78
N GLU A 210 -10.60 5.56 -3.05
CA GLU A 210 -11.81 5.27 -3.82
C GLU A 210 -12.70 4.24 -3.14
N GLN A 211 -12.09 3.22 -2.57
CA GLN A 211 -12.78 2.15 -1.87
C GLN A 211 -13.23 2.52 -0.45
N GLY A 212 -12.94 3.73 0.04
CA GLY A 212 -13.25 4.15 1.41
C GLY A 212 -12.47 3.38 2.48
N VAL A 213 -11.26 2.92 2.15
CA VAL A 213 -10.33 2.24 3.06
C VAL A 213 -9.23 3.21 3.44
N VAL A 214 -9.14 3.56 4.72
CA VAL A 214 -8.14 4.50 5.23
C VAL A 214 -6.75 3.85 5.15
N PRO A 215 -5.81 4.37 4.33
CA PRO A 215 -4.45 3.83 4.29
C PRO A 215 -3.63 4.38 5.46
N ILE A 216 -2.90 3.50 6.16
CA ILE A 216 -1.78 3.84 7.04
C ILE A 216 -0.53 3.44 6.28
N LEU A 217 0.21 4.42 5.77
CA LEU A 217 1.41 4.16 4.99
C LEU A 217 2.63 4.05 5.90
N ALA A 218 3.41 2.98 5.75
CA ALA A 218 4.57 2.71 6.59
C ALA A 218 5.88 3.07 5.88
N THR A 219 6.82 3.73 6.58
CA THR A 219 8.21 3.76 6.14
C THR A 219 8.87 2.41 6.38
N LYS A 220 9.89 2.07 5.58
CA LYS A 220 10.67 0.85 5.78
C LYS A 220 11.77 1.05 6.82
N GLY A 221 12.14 -0.04 7.52
CA GLY A 221 13.20 -0.01 8.53
C GLY A 221 14.61 0.02 7.93
N ASP A 222 14.79 -0.50 6.73
CA ASP A 222 16.07 -0.65 6.04
C ASP A 222 16.41 0.53 5.10
N ASN A 223 17.60 0.47 4.53
CA ASN A 223 18.10 1.40 3.52
C ASN A 223 18.89 0.62 2.44
N LEU A 224 18.24 -0.38 1.83
CA LEU A 224 18.87 -1.22 0.82
C LEU A 224 19.21 -0.44 -0.46
N GLU A 225 18.46 0.60 -0.79
CA GLU A 225 18.76 1.55 -1.88
C GLU A 225 19.98 2.43 -1.60
N GLY A 226 20.34 2.64 -0.33
CA GLY A 226 21.56 3.32 0.12
C GLY A 226 21.43 4.83 0.31
N ASP A 227 20.34 5.46 -0.12
CA ASP A 227 20.13 6.92 -0.06
C ASP A 227 18.81 7.36 0.61
N HIS A 228 18.07 6.40 1.19
CA HIS A 228 16.75 6.62 1.80
C HIS A 228 15.67 7.18 0.85
N SER A 229 15.90 7.19 -0.45
CA SER A 229 14.99 7.81 -1.43
C SER A 229 13.59 7.18 -1.41
N ILE A 230 13.47 5.88 -1.14
CA ILE A 230 12.16 5.21 -1.01
C ILE A 230 11.41 5.70 0.22
N ASN A 231 12.07 5.87 1.37
CA ASN A 231 11.43 6.41 2.57
C ASN A 231 11.01 7.86 2.41
N ALA A 232 11.82 8.68 1.74
CA ALA A 232 11.47 10.06 1.41
C ALA A 232 10.23 10.11 0.52
N GLU A 233 10.15 9.26 -0.53
CA GLU A 233 9.00 9.13 -1.43
C GLU A 233 7.74 8.66 -0.69
N ILE A 234 7.86 7.68 0.23
CA ILE A 234 6.74 7.22 1.06
C ILE A 234 6.16 8.38 1.89
N ALA A 235 7.02 9.15 2.53
CA ALA A 235 6.59 10.28 3.36
C ALA A 235 5.99 11.42 2.53
N GLU A 236 6.57 11.72 1.37
CA GLU A 236 6.03 12.70 0.43
C GLU A 236 4.61 12.32 -0.01
N ILE A 237 4.38 11.04 -0.35
CA ILE A 237 3.05 10.53 -0.70
C ILE A 237 2.08 10.68 0.47
N ALA A 238 2.49 10.36 1.69
CA ALA A 238 1.62 10.52 2.85
C ALA A 238 1.19 11.97 3.06
N VAL A 239 2.10 12.92 2.88
CA VAL A 239 1.81 14.37 2.94
C VAL A 239 0.98 14.81 1.74
N GLU A 240 1.29 14.33 0.53
CA GLU A 240 0.55 14.65 -0.70
C GLU A 240 -0.93 14.29 -0.61
N TYR A 241 -1.25 13.14 -0.03
CA TYR A 241 -2.63 12.64 0.12
C TYR A 241 -3.25 12.97 1.48
N ASP A 242 -2.52 13.64 2.36
CA ASP A 242 -2.93 13.94 3.73
C ASP A 242 -3.46 12.69 4.46
N ILE A 243 -2.65 11.62 4.44
CA ILE A 243 -2.98 10.32 5.05
C ILE A 243 -2.01 9.97 6.18
N PRO A 244 -2.42 9.12 7.15
CA PRO A 244 -1.57 8.68 8.24
C PRO A 244 -0.26 8.02 7.81
N LEU A 245 0.88 8.50 8.31
CA LEU A 245 2.21 7.93 8.11
C LEU A 245 2.71 7.27 9.39
N TRP A 246 2.87 5.96 9.40
CA TRP A 246 3.59 5.24 10.43
C TRP A 246 5.09 5.26 10.13
N ASN A 247 5.86 6.07 10.87
CA ASN A 247 7.31 6.20 10.67
C ASN A 247 8.07 5.08 11.40
N LEU A 248 8.03 3.86 10.83
CA LEU A 248 8.74 2.71 11.37
C LEU A 248 10.24 2.94 11.41
N TRP A 249 10.81 3.61 10.40
CA TRP A 249 12.25 3.91 10.37
C TRP A 249 12.68 4.64 11.64
N ALA A 250 11.99 5.72 12.01
CA ALA A 250 12.30 6.49 13.20
C ALA A 250 12.18 5.66 14.49
N ALA A 251 11.20 4.75 14.56
CA ALA A 251 11.03 3.86 15.71
C ALA A 251 12.22 2.91 15.92
N LEU A 252 12.88 2.52 14.85
CA LEU A 252 13.99 1.55 14.91
C LEU A 252 15.36 2.19 15.17
N GLN A 253 15.54 3.48 14.84
CA GLN A 253 16.85 4.13 14.95
C GLN A 253 17.51 4.04 16.33
N PRO A 254 16.80 4.17 17.48
CA PRO A 254 17.41 4.08 18.81
C PRO A 254 17.86 2.67 19.20
N LEU A 255 17.47 1.63 18.45
CA LEU A 255 17.73 0.25 18.81
C LEU A 255 19.16 -0.20 18.46
N PRO A 256 19.70 -1.21 19.16
CA PRO A 256 20.93 -1.85 18.73
C PRO A 256 20.86 -2.30 17.28
N ASN A 257 21.85 -1.94 16.47
CA ASN A 257 21.89 -2.20 15.03
C ASN A 257 20.61 -1.74 14.30
N GLN A 258 19.99 -0.63 14.76
CA GLN A 258 18.74 -0.08 14.20
C GLN A 258 17.63 -1.14 14.09
N GLY A 259 17.58 -2.05 15.06
CA GLY A 259 16.60 -3.13 15.10
C GLY A 259 16.83 -4.29 14.11
N HIS A 260 17.89 -4.24 13.28
CA HIS A 260 18.19 -5.31 12.32
C HIS A 260 18.91 -6.51 12.96
N SER A 261 18.72 -7.67 12.34
CA SER A 261 19.36 -8.92 12.74
C SER A 261 20.86 -8.89 12.45
N THR A 262 21.67 -9.07 13.48
CA THR A 262 23.13 -9.26 13.32
C THR A 262 23.48 -10.69 12.87
N GLU A 263 22.56 -11.64 13.04
CA GLU A 263 22.73 -13.04 12.64
C GLU A 263 22.58 -13.20 11.12
N LEU A 264 21.52 -12.61 10.54
CA LEU A 264 21.26 -12.64 9.10
C LEU A 264 22.18 -11.65 8.37
N ASN A 265 22.49 -10.52 8.99
CA ASN A 265 23.42 -9.48 8.50
C ASN A 265 23.15 -9.10 7.02
N ASP A 266 21.89 -9.00 6.64
CA ASP A 266 21.44 -8.67 5.28
C ASP A 266 20.91 -7.24 5.14
N GLY A 267 20.87 -6.50 6.26
CA GLY A 267 20.54 -5.08 6.30
C GLY A 267 19.03 -4.77 6.28
N PHE A 268 18.15 -5.78 6.24
CA PHE A 268 16.70 -5.52 6.23
C PHE A 268 15.87 -6.42 7.15
N HIS A 269 16.29 -7.65 7.44
CA HIS A 269 15.56 -8.46 8.41
C HIS A 269 15.72 -7.93 9.83
N LEU A 270 14.60 -7.80 10.53
CA LEU A 270 14.58 -7.33 11.89
C LEU A 270 15.03 -8.41 12.87
N SER A 271 15.70 -7.99 13.94
CA SER A 271 16.07 -8.86 15.06
C SER A 271 14.82 -9.33 15.79
N PHE A 272 14.81 -10.61 16.15
CA PHE A 272 13.63 -11.25 16.75
C PHE A 272 13.68 -11.23 18.27
N SER A 273 12.54 -10.92 18.89
CA SER A 273 12.16 -11.27 20.25
C SER A 273 10.62 -11.41 20.32
N ARG A 274 10.09 -11.90 21.45
CA ARG A 274 8.66 -12.03 21.68
C ARG A 274 8.00 -10.69 21.99
N ASN A 275 6.71 -10.56 21.71
CA ASN A 275 5.91 -9.35 21.92
C ASN A 275 5.49 -9.14 23.38
N PHE A 276 6.42 -9.35 24.35
CA PHE A 276 6.22 -9.00 25.74
C PHE A 276 6.90 -7.66 26.02
N PHE A 277 6.15 -6.58 25.88
CA PHE A 277 6.65 -5.20 25.95
C PHE A 277 7.05 -4.79 27.39
N ASP A 278 6.56 -5.53 28.40
CA ASP A 278 6.97 -5.39 29.80
C ASP A 278 8.37 -5.98 30.09
N LYS A 279 9.01 -6.61 29.11
CA LYS A 279 10.35 -7.20 29.26
C LYS A 279 11.39 -6.33 28.54
N PRO A 280 12.21 -5.53 29.26
CA PRO A 280 13.18 -4.62 28.63
C PRO A 280 14.12 -5.29 27.64
N LYS A 281 14.45 -6.59 27.86
CA LYS A 281 15.31 -7.33 26.94
C LYS A 281 14.65 -7.55 25.57
N ASN A 282 13.34 -7.75 25.53
CA ASN A 282 12.60 -7.93 24.28
C ASN A 282 12.57 -6.63 23.47
N MET A 283 12.49 -5.52 24.18
CA MET A 283 12.44 -4.17 23.58
C MET A 283 13.79 -3.68 23.02
N LEU A 284 14.81 -4.53 23.00
CA LEU A 284 16.07 -4.28 22.28
C LEU A 284 16.07 -4.84 20.85
N SER A 285 14.97 -5.49 20.43
CA SER A 285 14.85 -6.16 19.13
C SER A 285 13.84 -5.43 18.22
N GLY A 286 14.04 -5.51 16.90
CA GLY A 286 13.23 -4.78 15.92
C GLY A 286 11.79 -5.26 15.82
N TRP A 287 11.52 -6.59 15.87
CA TRP A 287 10.16 -7.12 15.74
C TRP A 287 9.19 -6.62 16.81
N PRO A 288 9.52 -6.62 18.13
CA PRO A 288 8.65 -6.04 19.15
C PRO A 288 8.33 -4.56 18.91
N TRP A 289 9.32 -3.76 18.47
CA TRP A 289 9.08 -2.35 18.15
C TRP A 289 8.21 -2.17 16.90
N ARG A 290 8.43 -2.97 15.85
CA ARG A 290 7.56 -2.95 14.67
C ARG A 290 6.11 -3.26 15.06
N ASN A 291 5.90 -4.31 15.85
CA ASN A 291 4.56 -4.73 16.28
C ASN A 291 3.90 -3.72 17.22
N LEU A 292 4.65 -3.21 18.21
CA LEU A 292 4.16 -2.18 19.13
C LEU A 292 3.74 -0.92 18.38
N THR A 293 4.62 -0.39 17.53
CA THR A 293 4.36 0.89 16.86
C THR A 293 3.32 0.76 15.74
N ALA A 294 3.21 -0.40 15.10
CA ALA A 294 2.09 -0.70 14.18
C ALA A 294 0.75 -0.72 14.93
N LEU A 295 0.71 -1.36 16.11
CA LEU A 295 -0.48 -1.40 16.94
C LEU A 295 -0.85 0.01 17.46
N GLN A 296 0.16 0.81 17.85
CA GLN A 296 -0.06 2.20 18.25
C GLN A 296 -0.59 3.07 17.10
N ALA A 297 -0.05 2.89 15.87
CA ALA A 297 -0.55 3.58 14.69
C ALA A 297 -2.01 3.20 14.40
N LEU A 298 -2.33 1.91 14.48
CA LEU A 298 -3.70 1.42 14.32
C LEU A 298 -4.64 1.97 15.39
N ASP A 299 -4.20 2.01 16.67
CA ASP A 299 -4.97 2.57 17.79
C ASP A 299 -5.24 4.06 17.62
N SER A 300 -4.21 4.84 17.29
CA SER A 300 -4.32 6.28 17.05
C SER A 300 -5.33 6.57 15.93
N VAL A 301 -5.20 5.88 14.79
CA VAL A 301 -6.10 6.06 13.66
C VAL A 301 -7.53 5.62 14.02
N ARG A 302 -7.72 4.45 14.63
CA ARG A 302 -9.04 3.98 15.07
C ARG A 302 -9.74 4.98 15.96
N ARG A 303 -9.06 5.46 17.03
CA ARG A 303 -9.64 6.42 17.99
C ARG A 303 -9.98 7.74 17.32
N GLY A 304 -9.06 8.31 16.57
CA GLY A 304 -9.28 9.59 15.91
C GLY A 304 -10.34 9.55 14.79
N LEU A 305 -10.66 8.39 14.22
CA LEU A 305 -11.79 8.20 13.29
C LEU A 305 -13.15 8.08 14.03
N GLN A 306 -13.15 7.73 15.32
CA GLN A 306 -14.37 7.55 16.14
C GLN A 306 -14.71 8.79 16.97
N GLU A 307 -13.76 9.69 17.20
CA GLU A 307 -13.95 10.96 17.88
C GLU A 307 -14.59 11.98 16.91
N GLN A 308 -15.94 12.03 16.89
CA GLN A 308 -16.73 13.04 16.18
C GLN A 308 -17.42 13.98 17.17
#